data_6e91ce59657dd167e7cd85d3804000e0
#
_entry.id   6e91ce59657dd167e7cd85d3804000e0
#
_cell.length_a   1.000
_cell.length_b   1.000
_cell.length_c   1.000
_cell.angle_alpha   90.00
_cell.angle_beta   90.00
_cell.angle_gamma   90.00
#
_symmetry.space_group_name_H-M   'P 1'
#
loop_
_entity.id
_entity.type
_entity.pdbx_description
1 polymer ?
#
loop_
_entity_poly.entity_id
_entity_poly.type
_entity_poly.pdbx_seq_one_letter_code
_entity_poly.pdbx_strand_id
1 'polypeptide(L)'
;MLLGMQIQGKWDKAETNKSASGSAEAQIDEVTGGNSGNQNDASTNDSATNDTSDDAANETASTNHVSVDRDVDYGAMDVPEPTIDDWLFTDGNKIVDADGNEVWLTGINWFGYNTGTNTFDGLWASDLNQSIQEIANHGFNVIRVPFSAELILQWSNGEYPDANFNQATNDYLVGMDSLQIFEYVIGQCRANGLKLIIDIHCAETNASGHMVNLWYTDRISTDEYLSALSWMAERYKNDDTIIAYDLKNEPHGKPN
;
A
#
# COMPACT_ATOMS: atom_id res chain seq x y z
N MET A 1 -16.33 6.98 -18.21
CA MET A 1 -15.15 7.54 -18.88
C MET A 1 -13.97 6.71 -18.38
N LEU A 2 -13.48 5.76 -19.19
CA LEU A 2 -12.33 4.94 -18.80
C LEU A 2 -11.12 5.87 -18.76
N LEU A 3 -10.54 6.10 -17.57
CA LEU A 3 -9.19 6.64 -17.47
C LEU A 3 -8.26 5.61 -18.12
N GLY A 4 -7.64 5.99 -19.22
CA GLY A 4 -6.64 5.18 -19.88
C GLY A 4 -5.47 4.97 -18.92
N MET A 5 -5.19 3.72 -18.61
CA MET A 5 -3.97 3.32 -17.94
C MET A 5 -2.78 3.69 -18.83
N GLN A 6 -1.97 4.65 -18.44
CA GLN A 6 -0.66 4.84 -19.03
C GLN A 6 0.36 4.10 -18.17
N ILE A 7 1.06 3.16 -18.78
CA ILE A 7 2.03 2.30 -18.10
C ILE A 7 3.33 2.28 -18.94
N GLN A 8 4.54 2.54 -18.39
CA GLN A 8 5.81 2.69 -19.18
C GLN A 8 7.02 2.00 -18.52
N GLY A 9 7.92 1.36 -19.24
CA GLY A 9 9.14 0.79 -18.69
C GLY A 9 10.19 0.23 -19.65
N LYS A 10 11.46 0.50 -19.39
CA LYS A 10 12.59 -0.17 -20.06
C LYS A 10 13.20 -1.20 -19.12
N TRP A 11 12.96 -2.46 -19.42
CA TRP A 11 13.56 -3.57 -18.68
C TRP A 11 14.79 -4.09 -19.45
N ASP A 12 15.98 -3.93 -18.90
CA ASP A 12 17.13 -4.62 -19.43
C ASP A 12 16.91 -6.12 -19.26
N LYS A 13 16.98 -6.85 -20.39
CA LYS A 13 16.93 -8.30 -20.38
C LYS A 13 18.09 -8.80 -19.51
N ALA A 14 17.78 -9.40 -18.36
CA ALA A 14 18.72 -10.24 -17.67
C ALA A 14 19.13 -11.34 -18.64
N GLU A 15 20.36 -11.29 -19.16
CA GLU A 15 20.94 -12.38 -19.92
C GLU A 15 21.03 -13.60 -19.00
N THR A 16 20.08 -14.52 -19.15
CA THR A 16 20.18 -15.83 -18.52
C THR A 16 21.37 -16.56 -19.10
N ASN A 17 22.50 -16.48 -18.43
CA ASN A 17 23.61 -17.40 -18.66
C ASN A 17 23.15 -18.80 -18.25
N LYS A 18 22.73 -19.57 -19.25
CA LYS A 18 22.61 -21.03 -19.13
C LYS A 18 24.00 -21.61 -19.08
N SER A 19 24.44 -22.04 -17.94
CA SER A 19 25.44 -23.11 -17.86
C SER A 19 25.34 -23.89 -16.57
N ALA A 20 25.24 -25.19 -16.77
CA ALA A 20 25.60 -26.31 -15.90
C ALA A 20 24.58 -26.82 -14.86
N SER A 21 23.94 -27.90 -15.28
CA SER A 21 23.61 -29.14 -14.59
C SER A 21 24.24 -29.38 -13.20
N GLY A 22 23.41 -29.63 -12.22
CA GLY A 22 23.78 -30.21 -10.94
C GLY A 22 22.54 -30.65 -10.19
N SER A 23 22.18 -31.91 -10.34
CA SER A 23 21.14 -32.58 -9.58
C SER A 23 21.52 -32.66 -8.10
N ALA A 24 20.65 -32.15 -7.22
CA ALA A 24 20.65 -32.49 -5.82
C ALA A 24 19.21 -32.79 -5.39
N GLU A 25 18.94 -34.06 -5.21
CA GLU A 25 17.75 -34.57 -4.52
C GLU A 25 17.85 -34.16 -3.06
N ALA A 26 16.84 -33.47 -2.54
CA ALA A 26 16.67 -33.29 -1.10
C ALA A 26 15.55 -34.20 -0.63
N GLN A 27 15.91 -35.13 0.25
CA GLN A 27 15.03 -36.04 0.96
C GLN A 27 14.15 -35.23 1.93
N ILE A 28 12.88 -35.58 1.94
CA ILE A 28 11.90 -35.12 2.91
C ILE A 28 11.89 -36.18 4.03
N ASP A 29 12.34 -35.82 5.23
CA ASP A 29 12.12 -36.63 6.43
C ASP A 29 10.77 -36.27 7.06
N GLU A 30 9.92 -37.26 7.05
CA GLU A 30 8.64 -37.31 7.73
C GLU A 30 8.88 -37.56 9.22
N VAL A 31 8.46 -36.64 10.10
CA VAL A 31 8.38 -36.89 11.54
C VAL A 31 6.92 -36.93 11.96
N THR A 32 6.45 -38.14 12.16
CA THR A 32 5.17 -38.43 12.80
C THR A 32 5.34 -38.47 14.32
N GLY A 33 4.34 -37.95 15.02
CA GLY A 33 3.93 -38.52 16.27
C GLY A 33 3.87 -37.66 17.52
N GLY A 34 2.69 -37.62 18.14
CA GLY A 34 2.59 -37.51 19.57
C GLY A 34 1.46 -36.64 20.14
N ASN A 35 0.32 -37.23 20.21
CA ASN A 35 -0.90 -36.94 20.95
C ASN A 35 -0.71 -36.75 22.49
N SER A 36 -1.50 -35.80 23.06
CA SER A 36 -2.27 -35.90 24.34
C SER A 36 -2.59 -34.46 24.80
N GLY A 37 -3.79 -33.99 24.89
CA GLY A 37 -4.92 -34.49 25.68
C GLY A 37 -4.88 -33.91 27.10
N ASN A 38 -5.61 -32.83 27.36
CA ASN A 38 -6.39 -32.75 28.59
C ASN A 38 -7.50 -31.68 28.54
N GLN A 39 -8.68 -32.15 28.87
CA GLN A 39 -9.91 -31.42 29.17
C GLN A 39 -9.83 -30.87 30.60
N ASN A 40 -10.60 -29.81 30.86
CA ASN A 40 -11.56 -29.61 31.94
C ASN A 40 -12.06 -28.17 31.91
N ASP A 41 -13.29 -28.02 31.62
CA ASP A 41 -14.52 -27.96 32.43
C ASP A 41 -14.77 -26.61 33.11
N ALA A 42 -15.81 -26.02 32.58
CA ALA A 42 -17.02 -25.39 33.13
C ALA A 42 -16.98 -24.76 34.54
N SER A 43 -17.47 -23.54 34.64
CA SER A 43 -18.53 -23.21 35.59
C SER A 43 -19.15 -21.82 35.32
N THR A 44 -20.38 -21.81 34.95
CA THR A 44 -21.57 -21.00 35.21
C THR A 44 -21.54 -20.13 36.47
N ASN A 45 -22.07 -18.90 36.40
CA ASN A 45 -23.28 -18.35 37.02
C ASN A 45 -23.33 -16.82 36.90
N ASP A 46 -24.37 -16.35 36.26
CA ASP A 46 -25.56 -15.68 36.77
C ASP A 46 -25.39 -14.62 37.88
N SER A 47 -25.73 -13.39 37.57
CA SER A 47 -26.89 -12.69 38.10
C SER A 47 -26.93 -11.21 37.72
N ALA A 48 -28.07 -10.84 37.22
CA ALA A 48 -28.52 -9.47 36.98
C ALA A 48 -28.69 -8.70 38.27
N THR A 49 -28.45 -7.38 38.26
CA THR A 49 -29.36 -6.39 38.86
C THR A 49 -29.16 -5.05 38.16
N ASN A 50 -30.29 -4.50 37.76
CA ASN A 50 -30.52 -3.12 37.39
C ASN A 50 -29.98 -2.14 38.45
N ASP A 51 -29.42 -1.03 38.03
CA ASP A 51 -29.89 0.25 38.52
C ASP A 51 -29.65 1.39 37.52
N THR A 52 -30.66 2.17 37.36
CA THR A 52 -30.78 3.36 36.54
C THR A 52 -30.12 4.54 37.24
N SER A 53 -29.29 5.29 36.52
CA SER A 53 -29.20 6.73 36.73
C SER A 53 -28.73 7.42 35.46
N ASP A 54 -29.63 8.26 34.94
CA ASP A 54 -29.38 9.26 33.90
C ASP A 54 -28.22 10.17 34.30
N ASP A 55 -27.21 10.24 33.43
CA ASP A 55 -26.44 11.45 33.26
C ASP A 55 -26.11 11.58 31.77
N ALA A 56 -26.89 12.41 31.11
CA ALA A 56 -26.67 12.87 29.77
C ALA A 56 -25.44 13.80 29.76
N ALA A 57 -24.25 13.22 29.70
CA ALA A 57 -23.07 13.94 29.23
C ALA A 57 -23.12 13.92 27.71
N ASN A 58 -23.56 15.03 27.14
CA ASN A 58 -23.46 15.38 25.74
C ASN A 58 -21.98 15.52 25.41
N GLU A 59 -21.26 14.41 25.20
CA GLU A 59 -19.99 14.38 24.50
C GLU A 59 -20.32 14.59 23.04
N THR A 60 -20.19 15.85 22.61
CA THR A 60 -19.99 16.16 21.22
C THR A 60 -18.71 15.44 20.82
N ALA A 61 -18.85 14.24 20.28
CA ALA A 61 -17.80 13.59 19.52
C ALA A 61 -17.41 14.60 18.43
N SER A 62 -16.26 15.24 18.62
CA SER A 62 -15.59 15.99 17.58
C SER A 62 -15.28 14.96 16.50
N THR A 63 -16.18 14.84 15.55
CA THR A 63 -15.89 14.17 14.29
C THR A 63 -14.83 15.03 13.63
N ASN A 64 -13.57 14.66 13.79
CA ASN A 64 -12.49 15.16 12.94
C ASN A 64 -12.78 14.64 11.53
N HIS A 65 -13.75 15.25 10.89
CA HIS A 65 -14.03 15.03 9.49
C HIS A 65 -12.87 15.70 8.75
N VAL A 66 -12.03 14.91 8.12
CA VAL A 66 -11.02 15.43 7.21
C VAL A 66 -11.80 15.98 6.02
N SER A 67 -12.01 17.30 6.00
CA SER A 67 -12.64 17.95 4.86
C SER A 67 -11.60 18.11 3.77
N VAL A 68 -11.87 17.51 2.62
CA VAL A 68 -11.05 17.76 1.43
C VAL A 68 -11.42 19.12 0.86
N ASP A 69 -10.46 20.02 0.78
CA ASP A 69 -10.60 21.24 0.03
C ASP A 69 -10.63 20.86 -1.47
N ARG A 70 -11.79 20.99 -2.10
CA ARG A 70 -11.98 20.68 -3.52
C ARG A 70 -11.35 21.73 -4.44
N ASP A 71 -10.96 22.87 -3.88
CA ASP A 71 -10.29 23.95 -4.59
C ASP A 71 -8.75 23.84 -4.50
N VAL A 72 -8.21 22.67 -4.13
CA VAL A 72 -6.76 22.46 -4.13
C VAL A 72 -6.22 22.66 -5.54
N ASP A 73 -5.36 23.65 -5.69
CA ASP A 73 -4.63 23.89 -6.92
C ASP A 73 -3.53 22.83 -7.08
N TYR A 74 -3.90 21.72 -7.70
CA TYR A 74 -2.95 20.65 -8.02
C TYR A 74 -1.77 21.10 -8.89
N GLY A 75 -1.88 22.24 -9.56
CA GLY A 75 -0.80 22.87 -10.33
C GLY A 75 0.28 23.49 -9.46
N ALA A 76 -0.01 23.75 -8.17
CA ALA A 76 0.96 24.26 -7.20
C ALA A 76 1.79 23.15 -6.52
N MET A 77 1.42 21.86 -6.71
CA MET A 77 2.22 20.76 -6.19
C MET A 77 3.55 20.68 -6.94
N ASP A 78 4.63 20.53 -6.18
CA ASP A 78 5.94 20.20 -6.73
C ASP A 78 5.92 18.76 -7.24
N VAL A 79 5.48 18.59 -8.47
CA VAL A 79 5.45 17.31 -9.17
C VAL A 79 6.79 17.14 -9.85
N PRO A 80 7.62 16.16 -9.43
CA PRO A 80 8.91 15.94 -10.06
C PRO A 80 8.77 15.67 -11.56
N GLU A 81 9.66 16.25 -12.35
CA GLU A 81 9.74 15.91 -13.77
C GLU A 81 10.20 14.45 -13.93
N PRO A 82 9.66 13.69 -14.90
CA PRO A 82 10.08 12.33 -15.15
C PRO A 82 11.56 12.30 -15.51
N THR A 83 12.33 11.49 -14.80
CA THR A 83 13.76 11.33 -15.04
C THR A 83 14.08 10.23 -16.05
N ILE A 84 13.10 9.40 -16.38
CA ILE A 84 13.19 8.24 -17.26
C ILE A 84 11.92 8.21 -18.12
N ASP A 85 12.05 7.81 -19.38
CA ASP A 85 10.92 7.61 -20.29
C ASP A 85 10.76 6.09 -20.51
N ASP A 86 10.32 5.40 -19.47
CA ASP A 86 10.14 3.95 -19.49
C ASP A 86 8.69 3.52 -19.18
N TRP A 87 7.71 4.20 -19.76
CA TRP A 87 6.26 3.98 -19.65
C TRP A 87 5.82 2.65 -20.29
N LEU A 88 4.84 1.94 -19.69
CA LEU A 88 4.22 0.76 -20.26
C LEU A 88 2.89 1.12 -20.94
N PHE A 89 2.52 0.38 -21.96
CA PHE A 89 1.29 0.56 -22.72
C PHE A 89 0.47 -0.72 -22.72
N THR A 90 -0.79 -0.61 -23.11
CA THR A 90 -1.63 -1.78 -23.39
C THR A 90 -1.74 -1.98 -24.90
N ASP A 91 -1.51 -3.22 -25.36
CA ASP A 91 -1.79 -3.66 -26.73
C ASP A 91 -2.68 -4.91 -26.67
N GLY A 92 -3.98 -4.70 -26.89
CA GLY A 92 -4.98 -5.73 -26.76
C GLY A 92 -5.04 -6.28 -25.33
N ASN A 93 -4.59 -7.51 -25.13
CA ASN A 93 -4.52 -8.19 -23.83
C ASN A 93 -3.11 -8.26 -23.23
N LYS A 94 -2.19 -7.48 -23.78
CA LYS A 94 -0.78 -7.45 -23.36
C LYS A 94 -0.43 -6.11 -22.74
N ILE A 95 0.57 -6.13 -21.88
CA ILE A 95 1.31 -4.95 -21.44
C ILE A 95 2.61 -4.94 -22.25
N VAL A 96 2.94 -3.80 -22.85
CA VAL A 96 4.11 -3.64 -23.71
C VAL A 96 4.92 -2.42 -23.30
N ASP A 97 6.23 -2.44 -23.58
CA ASP A 97 7.10 -1.28 -23.46
C ASP A 97 6.95 -0.31 -24.66
N ALA A 98 7.71 0.78 -24.65
CA ALA A 98 7.69 1.78 -25.72
C ALA A 98 8.15 1.22 -27.09
N ASP A 99 8.89 0.14 -27.09
CA ASP A 99 9.36 -0.55 -28.30
C ASP A 99 8.38 -1.63 -28.77
N GLY A 100 7.26 -1.84 -28.05
CA GLY A 100 6.24 -2.85 -28.36
C GLY A 100 6.58 -4.27 -27.86
N ASN A 101 7.61 -4.44 -27.04
CA ASN A 101 7.93 -5.75 -26.45
C ASN A 101 6.99 -6.04 -25.30
N GLU A 102 6.52 -7.30 -25.21
CA GLU A 102 5.65 -7.75 -24.13
C GLU A 102 6.38 -7.74 -22.77
N VAL A 103 5.76 -7.10 -21.76
CA VAL A 103 6.25 -7.01 -20.39
C VAL A 103 5.40 -7.88 -19.48
N TRP A 104 6.05 -8.76 -18.73
CA TRP A 104 5.42 -9.61 -17.73
C TRP A 104 5.63 -9.01 -16.34
N LEU A 105 4.53 -8.63 -15.69
CA LEU A 105 4.57 -8.12 -14.33
C LEU A 105 4.60 -9.29 -13.34
N THR A 106 5.65 -9.33 -12.52
CA THR A 106 5.80 -10.28 -11.41
C THR A 106 5.93 -9.47 -10.12
N GLY A 107 4.90 -9.49 -9.30
CA GLY A 107 4.78 -8.54 -8.19
C GLY A 107 4.57 -9.16 -6.83
N ILE A 108 4.79 -8.34 -5.82
CA ILE A 108 4.42 -8.61 -4.43
C ILE A 108 3.53 -7.49 -3.89
N ASN A 109 2.77 -7.78 -2.82
CA ASN A 109 2.11 -6.76 -2.02
C ASN A 109 3.00 -6.44 -0.80
N TRP A 110 3.19 -5.15 -0.51
CA TRP A 110 3.83 -4.71 0.72
C TRP A 110 2.99 -3.61 1.37
N PHE A 111 2.30 -3.96 2.43
CA PHE A 111 1.36 -3.08 3.13
C PHE A 111 2.05 -2.18 4.15
N GLY A 112 1.27 -1.26 4.75
CA GLY A 112 1.72 -0.39 5.83
C GLY A 112 1.15 1.03 5.74
N TYR A 113 1.02 1.60 4.54
CA TYR A 113 0.38 2.91 4.33
C TYR A 113 -1.15 2.88 4.50
N ASN A 114 -1.74 1.72 4.63
CA ASN A 114 -3.14 1.49 4.98
C ASN A 114 -3.36 1.21 6.47
N THR A 115 -2.29 1.20 7.26
CA THR A 115 -2.31 1.01 8.71
C THR A 115 -1.72 2.23 9.41
N GLY A 116 -1.77 2.30 10.73
CA GLY A 116 -1.15 3.39 11.48
C GLY A 116 0.39 3.40 11.46
N THR A 117 1.02 2.55 10.66
CA THR A 117 2.48 2.56 10.45
C THR A 117 2.93 3.73 9.57
N ASN A 118 2.07 4.19 8.65
CA ASN A 118 2.31 5.30 7.72
C ASN A 118 3.59 5.15 6.87
N THR A 119 4.07 3.94 6.70
CA THR A 119 5.16 3.50 5.85
C THR A 119 5.03 1.99 5.67
N PHE A 120 5.94 1.34 4.96
CA PHE A 120 5.93 -0.12 4.84
C PHE A 120 6.01 -0.81 6.21
N ASP A 121 5.19 -1.83 6.38
CA ASP A 121 5.19 -2.65 7.58
C ASP A 121 6.49 -3.47 7.67
N GLY A 122 6.93 -3.75 8.89
CA GLY A 122 8.15 -4.54 9.13
C GLY A 122 9.44 -3.74 9.23
N LEU A 123 9.43 -2.42 8.97
CA LEU A 123 10.64 -1.58 9.06
C LEU A 123 11.17 -1.39 10.48
N TRP A 124 10.51 -1.93 11.51
CA TRP A 124 11.07 -2.03 12.86
C TRP A 124 12.18 -3.10 12.97
N ALA A 125 12.23 -4.05 12.03
CA ALA A 125 13.16 -5.19 12.02
C ALA A 125 13.98 -5.30 10.74
N SER A 126 13.64 -4.55 9.67
CA SER A 126 14.30 -4.61 8.37
C SER A 126 14.76 -3.22 7.90
N ASP A 127 15.76 -3.20 7.04
CA ASP A 127 16.20 -2.03 6.29
C ASP A 127 15.39 -1.89 5.01
N LEU A 128 14.85 -0.69 4.75
CA LEU A 128 14.00 -0.42 3.58
C LEU A 128 14.76 -0.62 2.27
N ASN A 129 15.96 -0.05 2.16
CA ASN A 129 16.74 -0.09 0.92
C ASN A 129 17.17 -1.52 0.59
N GLN A 130 17.63 -2.25 1.60
CA GLN A 130 17.97 -3.67 1.45
C GLN A 130 16.75 -4.48 1.04
N SER A 131 15.59 -4.26 1.65
CA SER A 131 14.36 -4.98 1.31
C SER A 131 13.92 -4.73 -0.13
N ILE A 132 13.96 -3.48 -0.62
CA ILE A 132 13.65 -3.13 -2.00
C ILE A 132 14.64 -3.82 -2.96
N GLN A 133 15.93 -3.78 -2.65
CA GLN A 133 16.94 -4.44 -3.46
C GLN A 133 16.75 -5.96 -3.52
N GLU A 134 16.42 -6.60 -2.39
CA GLU A 134 16.17 -8.04 -2.34
C GLU A 134 14.93 -8.43 -3.14
N ILE A 135 13.87 -7.63 -3.12
CA ILE A 135 12.68 -7.82 -3.97
C ILE A 135 13.10 -7.85 -5.45
N ALA A 136 13.89 -6.88 -5.90
CA ALA A 136 14.38 -6.83 -7.26
C ALA A 136 15.32 -8.02 -7.59
N ASN A 137 16.24 -8.37 -6.69
CA ASN A 137 17.18 -9.48 -6.86
C ASN A 137 16.47 -10.83 -6.99
N HIS A 138 15.27 -10.98 -6.41
CA HIS A 138 14.45 -12.20 -6.55
C HIS A 138 13.60 -12.21 -7.84
N GLY A 139 13.78 -11.22 -8.72
CA GLY A 139 13.12 -11.17 -10.03
C GLY A 139 11.70 -10.60 -10.01
N PHE A 140 11.29 -9.98 -8.92
CA PHE A 140 10.09 -9.15 -8.91
C PHE A 140 10.36 -7.83 -9.62
N ASN A 141 9.34 -7.31 -10.29
CA ASN A 141 9.45 -6.05 -11.02
C ASN A 141 8.33 -5.06 -10.69
N VAL A 142 7.44 -5.41 -9.76
CA VAL A 142 6.39 -4.51 -9.29
C VAL A 142 6.05 -4.77 -7.82
N ILE A 143 5.81 -3.68 -7.08
CA ILE A 143 5.27 -3.72 -5.72
C ILE A 143 3.88 -3.08 -5.74
N ARG A 144 2.87 -3.80 -5.27
CA ARG A 144 1.55 -3.23 -5.00
C ARG A 144 1.53 -2.70 -3.57
N VAL A 145 1.23 -1.42 -3.42
CA VAL A 145 1.31 -0.68 -2.15
C VAL A 145 -0.09 -0.32 -1.68
N PRO A 146 -0.60 -0.99 -0.63
CA PRO A 146 -1.86 -0.65 0.00
C PRO A 146 -1.83 0.67 0.76
N PHE A 147 -2.78 1.56 0.45
CA PHE A 147 -3.02 2.84 1.12
C PHE A 147 -4.41 2.88 1.76
N SER A 148 -4.58 3.72 2.76
CA SER A 148 -5.90 4.22 3.17
C SER A 148 -6.20 5.54 2.44
N ALA A 149 -7.46 5.77 2.08
CA ALA A 149 -7.87 7.07 1.56
C ALA A 149 -7.65 8.16 2.63
N GLU A 150 -7.85 7.85 3.90
CA GLU A 150 -7.61 8.76 5.03
C GLU A 150 -6.19 9.33 5.04
N LEU A 151 -5.16 8.50 4.88
CA LEU A 151 -3.76 8.97 4.83
C LEU A 151 -3.53 9.89 3.64
N ILE A 152 -4.07 9.54 2.47
CA ILE A 152 -3.94 10.37 1.27
C ILE A 152 -4.65 11.73 1.45
N LEU A 153 -5.82 11.73 2.09
CA LEU A 153 -6.56 12.96 2.42
C LEU A 153 -5.77 13.84 3.39
N GLN A 154 -5.13 13.25 4.41
CA GLN A 154 -4.22 13.99 5.29
C GLN A 154 -3.10 14.65 4.48
N TRP A 155 -2.43 13.91 3.60
CA TRP A 155 -1.39 14.46 2.73
C TRP A 155 -1.91 15.59 1.84
N SER A 156 -3.10 15.44 1.25
CA SER A 156 -3.71 16.47 0.41
C SER A 156 -4.06 17.75 1.17
N ASN A 157 -4.29 17.65 2.47
CA ASN A 157 -4.57 18.78 3.37
C ASN A 157 -3.30 19.36 4.02
N GLY A 158 -2.10 18.86 3.66
CA GLY A 158 -0.84 19.30 4.25
C GLY A 158 -0.57 18.73 5.63
N GLU A 159 -1.26 17.65 6.00
CA GLU A 159 -1.04 16.90 7.24
C GLU A 159 -0.18 15.67 6.92
N TYR A 160 1.02 15.62 7.49
CA TYR A 160 2.01 14.58 7.20
C TYR A 160 2.32 13.77 8.46
N PRO A 161 1.56 12.69 8.73
CA PRO A 161 1.80 11.86 9.91
C PRO A 161 3.21 11.27 9.93
N ASP A 162 3.75 11.11 11.13
CA ASP A 162 5.02 10.42 11.33
C ASP A 162 4.92 8.95 10.91
N ALA A 163 5.98 8.45 10.29
CA ALA A 163 6.12 7.04 9.95
C ALA A 163 6.76 6.26 11.10
N ASN A 164 6.33 5.00 11.28
CA ASN A 164 6.85 4.13 12.33
C ASN A 164 7.87 3.13 11.77
N PHE A 165 9.14 3.35 12.11
CA PHE A 165 10.27 2.50 11.71
C PHE A 165 11.38 2.50 12.76
N ASN A 166 12.29 1.54 12.67
CA ASN A 166 13.49 1.50 13.52
C ASN A 166 14.52 2.50 13.00
N GLN A 167 14.73 3.59 13.74
CA GLN A 167 15.65 4.67 13.36
C GLN A 167 17.12 4.24 13.34
N ALA A 168 17.51 3.19 14.08
CA ALA A 168 18.88 2.70 14.05
C ALA A 168 19.19 1.85 12.80
N THR A 169 18.16 1.22 12.22
CA THR A 169 18.28 0.41 11.01
C THR A 169 18.03 1.24 9.75
N ASN A 170 17.15 2.25 9.84
CA ASN A 170 16.74 3.11 8.74
C ASN A 170 17.08 4.59 9.07
N ASP A 171 18.33 4.88 9.45
CA ASP A 171 18.75 6.20 9.92
C ASP A 171 18.63 7.31 8.86
N TYR A 172 18.72 6.93 7.59
CA TYR A 172 18.53 7.84 6.45
C TYR A 172 17.08 8.33 6.27
N LEU A 173 16.10 7.72 6.95
CA LEU A 173 14.70 8.19 6.97
C LEU A 173 14.40 9.15 8.13
N VAL A 174 15.34 9.32 9.05
CA VAL A 174 15.12 10.18 10.23
C VAL A 174 14.90 11.63 9.81
N GLY A 175 13.79 12.20 10.27
CA GLY A 175 13.38 13.56 9.94
C GLY A 175 12.50 13.69 8.70
N MET A 176 12.21 12.59 8.02
CA MET A 176 11.22 12.54 6.94
C MET A 176 9.84 12.22 7.50
N ASP A 177 8.81 12.88 6.98
CA ASP A 177 7.42 12.51 7.20
C ASP A 177 6.98 11.35 6.29
N SER A 178 5.74 10.86 6.47
CA SER A 178 5.22 9.71 5.72
C SER A 178 5.18 9.93 4.20
N LEU A 179 4.88 11.14 3.75
CA LEU A 179 4.88 11.46 2.31
C LEU A 179 6.30 11.49 1.75
N GLN A 180 7.23 12.15 2.43
CA GLN A 180 8.63 12.21 2.04
C GLN A 180 9.27 10.81 1.99
N ILE A 181 8.91 9.93 2.94
CA ILE A 181 9.36 8.53 2.90
C ILE A 181 8.77 7.80 1.69
N PHE A 182 7.50 8.04 1.34
CA PHE A 182 6.91 7.41 0.14
C PHE A 182 7.60 7.89 -1.14
N GLU A 183 7.91 9.17 -1.26
CA GLU A 183 8.66 9.71 -2.40
C GLU A 183 10.09 9.15 -2.47
N TYR A 184 10.73 8.97 -1.32
CA TYR A 184 12.00 8.25 -1.24
C TYR A 184 11.88 6.81 -1.73
N VAL A 185 10.81 6.10 -1.35
CA VAL A 185 10.51 4.74 -1.83
C VAL A 185 10.37 4.70 -3.36
N ILE A 186 9.65 5.65 -3.96
CA ILE A 186 9.53 5.75 -5.42
C ILE A 186 10.91 5.85 -6.06
N GLY A 187 11.78 6.71 -5.52
CA GLY A 187 13.17 6.84 -5.99
C GLY A 187 13.99 5.54 -5.88
N GLN A 188 13.85 4.82 -4.77
CA GLN A 188 14.52 3.54 -4.56
C GLN A 188 13.98 2.44 -5.47
N CYS A 189 12.66 2.38 -5.69
CA CYS A 189 12.05 1.45 -6.64
C CYS A 189 12.56 1.71 -8.06
N ARG A 190 12.58 2.96 -8.50
CA ARG A 190 13.14 3.37 -9.80
C ARG A 190 14.59 2.95 -9.96
N ALA A 191 15.43 3.20 -8.96
CA ALA A 191 16.84 2.83 -8.97
C ALA A 191 17.08 1.33 -9.06
N ASN A 192 16.13 0.51 -8.59
CA ASN A 192 16.19 -0.95 -8.63
C ASN A 192 15.34 -1.57 -9.75
N GLY A 193 14.81 -0.78 -10.69
CA GLY A 193 14.00 -1.28 -11.80
C GLY A 193 12.64 -1.84 -11.39
N LEU A 194 12.10 -1.41 -10.24
CA LEU A 194 10.78 -1.79 -9.75
C LEU A 194 9.74 -0.74 -10.10
N LYS A 195 8.55 -1.18 -10.47
CA LYS A 195 7.37 -0.35 -10.64
C LYS A 195 6.46 -0.43 -9.42
N LEU A 196 5.55 0.52 -9.29
CA LEU A 196 4.57 0.58 -8.21
C LEU A 196 3.14 0.54 -8.74
N ILE A 197 2.27 -0.18 -8.04
CA ILE A 197 0.82 -0.09 -8.17
C ILE A 197 0.29 0.51 -6.87
N ILE A 198 -0.38 1.64 -6.97
CA ILE A 198 -1.05 2.27 -5.82
C ILE A 198 -2.40 1.60 -5.65
N ASP A 199 -2.62 1.01 -4.49
CA ASP A 199 -3.88 0.37 -4.15
C ASP A 199 -4.59 1.14 -3.03
N ILE A 200 -5.78 1.66 -3.30
CA ILE A 200 -6.61 2.19 -2.24
C ILE A 200 -7.32 1.04 -1.54
N HIS A 201 -6.68 0.52 -0.53
CA HIS A 201 -7.06 -0.71 0.13
C HIS A 201 -8.29 -0.53 1.02
N CYS A 202 -8.37 0.57 1.73
CA CYS A 202 -9.45 0.90 2.66
C CYS A 202 -9.74 2.41 2.67
N ALA A 203 -10.94 2.78 3.13
CA ALA A 203 -11.29 4.18 3.32
C ALA A 203 -10.51 4.76 4.51
N GLU A 204 -10.61 4.14 5.68
CA GLU A 204 -9.99 4.59 6.91
C GLU A 204 -8.72 3.81 7.24
N THR A 205 -7.74 4.49 7.84
CA THR A 205 -6.55 3.87 8.42
C THR A 205 -6.91 3.05 9.65
N ASN A 206 -6.46 1.80 9.70
CA ASN A 206 -6.68 0.94 10.86
C ASN A 206 -5.59 -0.13 10.99
N ALA A 207 -5.43 -0.68 12.20
CA ALA A 207 -4.37 -1.63 12.50
C ALA A 207 -4.45 -2.95 11.70
N SER A 208 -5.63 -3.34 11.20
CA SER A 208 -5.79 -4.53 10.35
C SER A 208 -5.66 -4.23 8.86
N GLY A 209 -5.76 -2.95 8.47
CA GLY A 209 -5.52 -2.47 7.12
C GLY A 209 -6.61 -2.77 6.08
N HIS A 210 -7.68 -3.51 6.41
CA HIS A 210 -8.69 -3.91 5.44
C HIS A 210 -10.09 -4.15 6.03
N MET A 211 -10.42 -3.48 7.13
CA MET A 211 -11.71 -3.70 7.82
C MET A 211 -12.92 -3.08 7.10
N VAL A 212 -12.71 -2.18 6.16
CA VAL A 212 -13.78 -1.46 5.47
C VAL A 212 -13.99 -2.03 4.07
N ASN A 213 -15.17 -2.60 3.84
CA ASN A 213 -15.49 -3.32 2.61
C ASN A 213 -15.83 -2.39 1.43
N LEU A 214 -16.33 -1.20 1.71
CA LEU A 214 -16.71 -0.19 0.73
C LEU A 214 -15.69 0.94 0.70
N TRP A 215 -15.84 1.83 -0.27
CA TRP A 215 -14.98 3.00 -0.47
C TRP A 215 -15.36 4.19 0.43
N TYR A 216 -16.46 4.10 1.18
CA TYR A 216 -16.95 5.14 2.08
C TYR A 216 -17.29 4.57 3.46
N THR A 217 -17.33 5.45 4.44
CA THR A 217 -17.72 5.19 5.84
C THR A 217 -18.53 6.37 6.35
N ASP A 218 -18.88 6.36 7.63
CA ASP A 218 -19.49 7.53 8.28
C ASP A 218 -18.49 8.72 8.39
N ARG A 219 -17.19 8.46 8.26
CA ARG A 219 -16.12 9.46 8.38
C ARG A 219 -15.55 9.91 7.02
N ILE A 220 -15.63 9.08 6.02
CA ILE A 220 -15.10 9.34 4.68
C ILE A 220 -16.21 9.12 3.68
N SER A 221 -16.62 10.18 3.02
CA SER A 221 -17.64 10.15 1.97
C SER A 221 -17.07 9.62 0.65
N THR A 222 -17.95 9.26 -0.29
CA THR A 222 -17.54 8.89 -1.65
C THR A 222 -16.77 10.01 -2.35
N ASP A 223 -17.18 11.25 -2.17
CA ASP A 223 -16.51 12.39 -2.79
C ASP A 223 -15.09 12.59 -2.24
N GLU A 224 -14.89 12.43 -0.93
CA GLU A 224 -13.56 12.47 -0.31
C GLU A 224 -12.68 11.32 -0.81
N TYR A 225 -13.22 10.12 -0.89
CA TYR A 225 -12.51 8.98 -1.46
C TYR A 225 -12.03 9.22 -2.90
N LEU A 226 -12.91 9.77 -3.76
CA LEU A 226 -12.58 10.13 -5.12
C LEU A 226 -11.55 11.27 -5.18
N SER A 227 -11.59 12.20 -4.23
CA SER A 227 -10.61 13.27 -4.12
C SER A 227 -9.22 12.71 -3.76
N ALA A 228 -9.14 11.72 -2.87
CA ALA A 228 -7.88 11.04 -2.55
C ALA A 228 -7.26 10.37 -3.78
N LEU A 229 -8.07 9.64 -4.56
CA LEU A 229 -7.64 9.04 -5.83
C LEU A 229 -7.15 10.08 -6.82
N SER A 230 -7.90 11.18 -6.98
CA SER A 230 -7.56 12.27 -7.91
C SER A 230 -6.26 12.95 -7.50
N TRP A 231 -6.05 13.18 -6.21
CA TRP A 231 -4.84 13.80 -5.68
C TRP A 231 -3.61 12.93 -5.97
N MET A 232 -3.67 11.62 -5.68
CA MET A 232 -2.57 10.69 -5.99
C MET A 232 -2.26 10.64 -7.48
N ALA A 233 -3.29 10.55 -8.31
CA ALA A 233 -3.13 10.50 -9.76
C ALA A 233 -2.52 11.79 -10.32
N GLU A 234 -2.93 12.95 -9.81
CA GLU A 234 -2.40 14.25 -10.25
C GLU A 234 -0.95 14.45 -9.80
N ARG A 235 -0.65 14.11 -8.52
CA ARG A 235 0.70 14.25 -7.95
C ARG A 235 1.75 13.45 -8.72
N TYR A 236 1.42 12.24 -9.11
CA TYR A 236 2.36 11.31 -9.74
C TYR A 236 2.10 11.09 -11.24
N LYS A 237 1.34 11.96 -11.90
CA LYS A 237 1.00 11.81 -13.33
C LYS A 237 2.20 11.77 -14.27
N ASN A 238 3.33 12.31 -13.85
CA ASN A 238 4.58 12.36 -14.61
C ASN A 238 5.61 11.34 -14.12
N ASP A 239 5.27 10.47 -13.16
CA ASP A 239 6.19 9.49 -12.62
C ASP A 239 5.89 8.09 -13.20
N ASP A 240 6.76 7.64 -14.10
CA ASP A 240 6.65 6.36 -14.78
C ASP A 240 6.94 5.15 -13.89
N THR A 241 7.42 5.36 -12.67
CA THR A 241 7.56 4.30 -11.67
C THR A 241 6.20 3.83 -11.17
N ILE A 242 5.19 4.74 -11.15
CA ILE A 242 3.82 4.42 -10.77
C ILE A 242 3.02 4.05 -12.02
N ILE A 243 2.73 2.76 -12.18
CA ILE A 243 2.17 2.22 -13.42
C ILE A 243 0.66 2.01 -13.39
N ALA A 244 0.05 1.97 -12.22
CA ALA A 244 -1.38 1.70 -12.11
C ALA A 244 -1.95 2.16 -10.77
N TYR A 245 -3.28 2.33 -10.75
CA TYR A 245 -4.08 2.57 -9.57
C TYR A 245 -5.14 1.49 -9.45
N ASP A 246 -5.12 0.73 -8.37
CA ASP A 246 -6.22 -0.12 -7.95
C ASP A 246 -7.21 0.74 -7.17
N LEU A 247 -8.38 0.97 -7.75
CA LEU A 247 -9.32 1.97 -7.26
C LEU A 247 -9.94 1.63 -5.91
N LYS A 248 -10.07 0.33 -5.61
CA LYS A 248 -10.51 -0.17 -4.31
C LYS A 248 -10.24 -1.67 -4.21
N ASN A 249 -9.47 -2.06 -3.21
CA ASN A 249 -9.27 -3.48 -2.91
C ASN A 249 -10.61 -4.15 -2.52
N GLU A 250 -10.90 -5.28 -3.15
CA GLU A 250 -11.99 -6.20 -2.81
C GLU A 250 -13.31 -5.52 -2.41
N PRO A 251 -13.89 -4.63 -3.24
CA PRO A 251 -15.13 -3.98 -2.87
C PRO A 251 -16.25 -5.01 -2.76
N HIS A 252 -16.86 -5.11 -1.59
CA HIS A 252 -17.95 -6.05 -1.33
C HIS A 252 -18.93 -5.50 -0.32
N GLY A 253 -20.11 -6.14 -0.20
CA GLY A 253 -21.20 -5.65 0.60
C GLY A 253 -22.30 -5.01 -0.25
N LYS A 254 -23.18 -4.28 0.40
CA LYS A 254 -24.29 -3.57 -0.26
C LYS A 254 -24.08 -2.07 -0.04
N PRO A 255 -23.90 -1.28 -1.11
CA PRO A 255 -23.97 0.18 -1.00
C PRO A 255 -25.34 0.61 -0.48
N ASN A 256 -25.37 1.66 0.35
CA ASN A 256 -26.61 2.28 0.82
C ASN A 256 -27.24 3.12 -0.29
#